data_8a15426a25cad5909a070a44e7d1de35
#
_entry.id   8a15426a25cad5909a070a44e7d1de35
#
_cell.length_a   1.000
_cell.length_b   1.000
_cell.length_c   1.000
_cell.angle_alpha   90.00
_cell.angle_beta   90.00
_cell.angle_gamma   90.00
#
_symmetry.space_group_name_H-M   'P 1'
#
loop_
_entity.id
_entity.type
_entity.pdbx_description
1 polymer ?
#
loop_
_entity_poly.entity_id
_entity_poly.type
_entity_poly.pdbx_seq_one_letter_code
_entity_poly.pdbx_strand_id
1 'polypeptide(L)'
;MAAKKTEKKTEKKQKEIRQSAWEKYDKKALEACFALSETYRQFISECKTERECVDESIRQAEKAGYKNLSELIAKKKKLKAGDKVYMSNMGKALVLFVIRKKP
;
A
#
# COMPACT_ATOMS: atom_id res chain seq x y z
N MET A 1 10.73 -34.13 32.99
CA MET A 1 10.20 -32.76 33.28
C MET A 1 10.60 -31.72 32.27
N ALA A 2 11.73 -31.82 31.58
CA ALA A 2 12.12 -30.90 30.52
C ALA A 2 11.25 -31.02 29.23
N ALA A 3 10.81 -32.21 28.87
CA ALA A 3 9.98 -32.47 27.69
C ALA A 3 8.61 -31.76 27.75
N LYS A 4 7.94 -31.76 28.88
CA LYS A 4 6.64 -31.08 29.07
C LYS A 4 6.72 -29.54 28.96
N LYS A 5 7.85 -28.95 29.35
CA LYS A 5 8.09 -27.50 29.21
C LYS A 5 8.34 -27.10 27.75
N THR A 6 9.00 -27.98 27.01
CA THR A 6 9.32 -27.77 25.58
C THR A 6 8.05 -27.91 24.72
N GLU A 7 7.20 -28.90 25.01
CA GLU A 7 5.94 -29.07 24.32
C GLU A 7 5.00 -27.88 24.53
N LYS A 8 4.83 -27.39 25.75
CA LYS A 8 4.03 -26.19 26.05
C LYS A 8 4.55 -24.91 25.35
N LYS A 9 5.89 -24.77 25.21
CA LYS A 9 6.50 -23.66 24.48
C LYS A 9 6.28 -23.75 22.97
N THR A 10 6.30 -24.96 22.43
CA THR A 10 6.09 -25.25 21.02
C THR A 10 4.61 -25.05 20.65
N GLU A 11 3.69 -25.50 21.49
CA GLU A 11 2.25 -25.27 21.32
C GLU A 11 1.88 -23.78 21.40
N LYS A 12 2.48 -23.03 22.33
CA LYS A 12 2.30 -21.58 22.42
C LYS A 12 2.81 -20.86 21.15
N LYS A 13 3.97 -21.27 20.64
CA LYS A 13 4.55 -20.72 19.41
C LYS A 13 3.70 -21.06 18.18
N GLN A 14 3.15 -22.28 18.10
CA GLN A 14 2.25 -22.68 17.03
C GLN A 14 0.91 -21.95 17.08
N LYS A 15 0.40 -21.67 18.28
CA LYS A 15 -0.83 -20.88 18.46
C LYS A 15 -0.66 -19.42 18.02
N GLU A 16 0.51 -18.81 18.28
CA GLU A 16 0.83 -17.44 17.83
C GLU A 16 0.97 -17.36 16.31
N ILE A 17 1.52 -18.40 15.67
CA ILE A 17 1.69 -18.44 14.20
C ILE A 17 0.37 -18.68 13.46
N ARG A 18 -0.60 -19.35 14.09
CA ARG A 18 -1.90 -19.71 13.49
C ARG A 18 -2.99 -18.67 13.63
N GLN A 19 -2.77 -17.63 14.42
CA GLN A 19 -3.78 -16.59 14.63
C GLN A 19 -3.87 -15.69 13.40
N SER A 20 -4.98 -15.75 12.68
CA SER A 20 -5.22 -14.92 11.51
C SER A 20 -5.49 -13.46 11.88
N ALA A 21 -5.30 -12.55 10.94
CA ALA A 21 -5.63 -11.14 11.14
C ALA A 21 -7.14 -10.94 11.44
N TRP A 22 -8.00 -11.78 10.89
CA TRP A 22 -9.45 -11.76 11.14
C TRP A 22 -9.82 -11.96 12.60
N GLU A 23 -9.06 -12.77 13.33
CA GLU A 23 -9.27 -13.01 14.76
C GLU A 23 -8.84 -11.84 15.65
N LYS A 24 -7.94 -11.00 15.13
CA LYS A 24 -7.37 -9.85 15.86
C LYS A 24 -8.13 -8.55 15.61
N TYR A 25 -8.90 -8.47 14.55
CA TYR A 25 -9.62 -7.26 14.19
C TYR A 25 -10.87 -7.09 15.07
N ASP A 26 -11.02 -5.90 15.61
CA ASP A 26 -12.27 -5.47 16.24
C ASP A 26 -13.31 -5.11 15.15
N LYS A 27 -14.52 -4.79 15.59
CA LYS A 27 -15.61 -4.43 14.68
C LYS A 27 -15.26 -3.24 13.76
N LYS A 28 -14.59 -2.23 14.31
CA LYS A 28 -14.20 -1.02 13.57
C LYS A 28 -13.15 -1.33 12.49
N ALA A 29 -12.17 -2.17 12.81
CA ALA A 29 -11.16 -2.60 11.85
C ALA A 29 -11.76 -3.45 10.73
N LEU A 30 -12.74 -4.32 11.02
CA LEU A 30 -13.46 -5.10 10.02
C LEU A 30 -14.27 -4.20 9.08
N GLU A 31 -14.98 -3.22 9.61
CA GLU A 31 -15.75 -2.25 8.79
C GLU A 31 -14.83 -1.47 7.85
N ALA A 32 -13.67 -1.03 8.33
CA ALA A 32 -12.65 -0.35 7.51
C ALA A 32 -12.10 -1.27 6.41
N CYS A 33 -11.87 -2.54 6.71
CA CYS A 33 -11.42 -3.54 5.76
C CYS A 33 -12.44 -3.77 4.64
N PHE A 34 -13.72 -3.92 4.96
CA PHE A 34 -14.79 -4.08 3.98
C PHE A 34 -14.99 -2.82 3.13
N ALA A 35 -14.88 -1.64 3.71
CA ALA A 35 -14.94 -0.38 2.97
C ALA A 35 -13.79 -0.26 1.95
N LEU A 36 -12.57 -0.63 2.33
CA LEU A 36 -11.42 -0.68 1.43
C LEU A 36 -11.62 -1.70 0.32
N SER A 37 -12.15 -2.88 0.64
CA SER A 37 -12.50 -3.92 -0.33
C SER A 37 -13.47 -3.42 -1.40
N GLU A 38 -14.48 -2.66 -1.01
CA GLU A 38 -15.46 -2.11 -1.95
C GLU A 38 -14.81 -1.09 -2.89
N THR A 39 -13.96 -0.23 -2.38
CA THR A 39 -13.15 0.70 -3.19
C THR A 39 -12.28 -0.05 -4.20
N TYR A 40 -11.67 -1.14 -3.79
CA TYR A 40 -10.86 -2.00 -4.65
C TYR A 40 -11.70 -2.70 -5.74
N ARG A 41 -12.89 -3.16 -5.41
CA ARG A 41 -13.82 -3.75 -6.39
C ARG A 41 -14.20 -2.74 -7.47
N GLN A 42 -14.48 -1.50 -7.11
CA GLN A 42 -14.75 -0.42 -8.06
C GLN A 42 -13.54 -0.17 -8.96
N PHE A 43 -12.34 -0.11 -8.40
CA PHE A 43 -11.10 0.05 -9.15
C PHE A 43 -10.93 -1.05 -10.20
N ILE A 44 -11.09 -2.32 -9.83
CA ILE A 44 -10.99 -3.45 -10.76
C ILE A 44 -12.06 -3.39 -11.84
N SER A 45 -13.27 -2.98 -11.50
CA SER A 45 -14.40 -2.90 -12.44
C SER A 45 -14.22 -1.82 -13.51
N GLU A 46 -13.57 -0.71 -13.14
CA GLU A 46 -13.33 0.43 -14.04
C GLU A 46 -12.02 0.26 -14.82
N CYS A 47 -11.02 -0.41 -14.26
CA CYS A 47 -9.67 -0.52 -14.81
C CYS A 47 -9.41 -1.95 -15.29
N LYS A 48 -9.60 -2.19 -16.58
CA LYS A 48 -9.48 -3.53 -17.19
C LYS A 48 -8.18 -3.76 -17.95
N THR A 49 -7.42 -2.70 -18.24
CA THR A 49 -6.12 -2.76 -18.90
C THR A 49 -5.05 -2.10 -18.02
N GLU A 50 -3.78 -2.40 -18.31
CA GLU A 50 -2.66 -1.78 -17.59
C GLU A 50 -2.66 -0.26 -17.71
N ARG A 51 -3.01 0.28 -18.86
CA ARG A 51 -3.09 1.73 -19.09
C ARG A 51 -4.20 2.39 -18.28
N GLU A 52 -5.36 1.78 -18.25
CA GLU A 52 -6.49 2.24 -17.41
C GLU A 52 -6.13 2.21 -15.92
N CYS A 53 -5.45 1.15 -15.46
CA CYS A 53 -4.96 1.05 -14.09
C CYS A 53 -3.97 2.15 -13.75
N VAL A 54 -3.02 2.46 -14.64
CA VAL A 54 -2.05 3.53 -14.46
C VAL A 54 -2.75 4.90 -14.44
N ASP A 55 -3.65 5.17 -15.36
CA ASP A 55 -4.38 6.44 -15.44
C ASP A 55 -5.21 6.70 -14.18
N GLU A 56 -5.95 5.71 -13.70
CA GLU A 56 -6.72 5.83 -12.46
C GLU A 56 -5.83 5.97 -11.22
N SER A 57 -4.72 5.25 -11.19
CA SER A 57 -3.73 5.36 -10.11
C SER A 57 -3.09 6.74 -10.07
N ILE A 58 -2.78 7.33 -11.22
CA ILE A 58 -2.28 8.71 -11.33
C ILE A 58 -3.34 9.70 -10.80
N ARG A 59 -4.59 9.54 -11.17
CA ARG A 59 -5.69 10.38 -10.70
C ARG A 59 -5.79 10.36 -9.17
N GLN A 60 -5.74 9.18 -8.58
CA GLN A 60 -5.76 9.02 -7.13
C GLN A 60 -4.51 9.59 -6.45
N ALA A 61 -3.33 9.40 -7.06
CA ALA A 61 -2.07 9.95 -6.57
C ALA A 61 -2.07 11.48 -6.59
N GLU A 62 -2.51 12.12 -7.66
CA GLU A 62 -2.63 13.58 -7.75
C GLU A 62 -3.61 14.13 -6.72
N LYS A 63 -4.72 13.46 -6.50
CA LYS A 63 -5.69 13.79 -5.45
C LYS A 63 -5.08 13.68 -4.05
N ALA A 64 -4.13 12.78 -3.84
CA ALA A 64 -3.40 12.61 -2.59
C ALA A 64 -2.19 13.55 -2.44
N GLY A 65 -1.94 14.44 -3.40
CA GLY A 65 -0.87 15.42 -3.37
C GLY A 65 0.44 15.00 -4.02
N TYR A 66 0.46 13.92 -4.78
CA TYR A 66 1.62 13.52 -5.58
C TYR A 66 1.74 14.39 -6.84
N LYS A 67 2.96 14.77 -7.19
CA LYS A 67 3.26 15.59 -8.37
C LYS A 67 4.04 14.77 -9.40
N ASN A 68 3.81 15.06 -10.67
CA ASN A 68 4.53 14.41 -11.77
C ASN A 68 6.01 14.79 -11.75
N LEU A 69 6.88 13.81 -11.57
CA LEU A 69 8.33 14.01 -11.54
C LEU A 69 8.86 14.59 -12.87
N SER A 70 8.32 14.17 -14.02
CA SER A 70 8.71 14.68 -15.32
C SER A 70 8.45 16.19 -15.46
N GLU A 71 7.36 16.70 -14.92
CA GLU A 71 7.07 18.14 -14.89
C GLU A 71 8.03 18.91 -13.98
N LEU A 72 8.38 18.33 -12.83
CA LEU A 72 9.36 18.95 -11.92
C LEU A 72 10.75 19.01 -12.53
N ILE A 73 11.16 17.99 -13.28
CA ILE A 73 12.42 17.97 -14.02
C ILE A 73 12.42 19.06 -15.10
N ALA A 74 11.34 19.17 -15.87
CA ALA A 74 11.19 20.19 -16.90
C ALA A 74 11.26 21.61 -16.33
N LYS A 75 10.70 21.84 -15.15
CA LYS A 75 10.75 23.11 -14.43
C LYS A 75 12.04 23.34 -13.63
N LYS A 76 12.98 22.40 -13.69
CA LYS A 76 14.26 22.42 -12.93
C LYS A 76 14.08 22.60 -11.43
N LYS A 77 12.99 22.10 -10.87
CA LYS A 77 12.73 22.14 -9.43
C LYS A 77 13.48 21.03 -8.71
N LYS A 78 14.11 21.36 -7.61
CA LYS A 78 14.76 20.37 -6.73
C LYS A 78 13.74 19.72 -5.80
N LEU A 79 13.91 18.44 -5.55
CA LEU A 79 13.12 17.72 -4.56
C LEU A 79 13.56 18.07 -3.15
N LYS A 80 12.58 18.21 -2.25
CA LYS A 80 12.79 18.46 -0.83
C LYS A 80 12.27 17.30 0.00
N ALA A 81 12.72 17.19 1.24
CA ALA A 81 12.20 16.21 2.18
C ALA A 81 10.68 16.38 2.37
N GLY A 82 9.94 15.29 2.31
CA GLY A 82 8.49 15.28 2.41
C GLY A 82 7.75 15.42 1.07
N ASP A 83 8.44 15.68 -0.02
CA ASP A 83 7.83 15.74 -1.35
C ASP A 83 7.30 14.37 -1.77
N LYS A 84 6.13 14.37 -2.36
CA LYS A 84 5.48 13.21 -2.95
C LYS A 84 5.48 13.34 -4.47
N VAL A 85 6.09 12.39 -5.15
CA VAL A 85 6.23 12.42 -6.60
C VAL A 85 5.86 11.07 -7.20
N TYR A 86 5.40 11.09 -8.43
CA TYR A 86 5.16 9.88 -9.20
C TYR A 86 5.79 9.97 -10.58
N MET A 87 6.06 8.82 -11.17
CA MET A 87 6.54 8.70 -12.52
C MET A 87 5.83 7.56 -13.24
N SER A 88 5.32 7.84 -14.42
CA SER A 88 4.73 6.85 -15.32
C SER A 88 5.77 6.38 -16.32
N ASN A 89 5.90 5.08 -16.49
CA ASN A 89 6.75 4.48 -17.51
C ASN A 89 5.91 3.97 -18.68
N MET A 90 5.91 4.69 -19.78
CA MET A 90 5.20 4.38 -21.03
C MET A 90 3.66 4.20 -20.85
N GLY A 91 3.08 4.70 -19.79
CA GLY A 91 1.66 4.51 -19.47
C GLY A 91 1.29 3.08 -19.05
N LYS A 92 2.28 2.21 -18.80
CA LYS A 92 2.09 0.81 -18.42
C LYS A 92 2.53 0.48 -17.01
N ALA A 93 3.39 1.29 -16.42
CA ALA A 93 3.85 1.15 -15.06
C ALA A 93 3.85 2.50 -14.35
N LEU A 94 3.68 2.48 -13.05
CA LEU A 94 3.66 3.67 -12.20
C LEU A 94 4.51 3.44 -10.96
N VAL A 95 5.32 4.44 -10.61
CA VAL A 95 6.11 4.43 -9.38
C VAL A 95 5.78 5.67 -8.57
N LEU A 96 5.55 5.50 -7.29
CA LEU A 96 5.28 6.56 -6.33
C LEU A 96 6.43 6.67 -5.34
N PHE A 97 6.88 7.89 -5.05
CA PHE A 97 7.97 8.16 -4.11
C PHE A 97 7.53 9.17 -3.06
N VAL A 98 7.96 8.95 -1.85
CA VAL A 98 7.93 9.94 -0.77
C VAL A 98 9.36 10.19 -0.35
N ILE A 99 9.82 11.45 -0.46
CA ILE A 99 11.20 11.82 -0.14
C ILE A 99 11.37 11.92 1.38
N ARG A 100 12.29 11.16 1.92
CA ARG A 100 12.58 11.12 3.35
C ARG A 100 13.50 12.26 3.78
N LYS A 101 13.45 12.64 5.05
CA LYS A 101 14.36 13.63 5.65
C LYS A 101 15.78 13.09 5.85
N LYS A 102 15.92 11.77 6.00
CA LYS A 102 17.21 11.07 6.18
C LYS A 102 17.28 9.90 5.20
N PRO A 103 18.48 9.60 4.70
CA PRO A 103 18.68 8.44 3.82
C PRO A 103 18.36 7.11 4.50
#